data_60c3102908bb9f2c7f8d2467845cd209
#
_entry.id   60c3102908bb9f2c7f8d2467845cd209
#
_cell.length_a   1.000
_cell.length_b   1.000
_cell.length_c   1.000
_cell.angle_alpha   90.00
_cell.angle_beta   90.00
_cell.angle_gamma   90.00
#
_symmetry.space_group_name_H-M   'P 1'
#
loop_
_entity.id
_entity.type
_entity.pdbx_description
1 polymer ?
#
loop_
_entity_poly.entity_id
_entity_poly.type
_entity_poly.pdbx_seq_one_letter_code
_entity_poly.pdbx_strand_id
1 'polypeptide(L)'
;EMGYDVSIEENGRTGKKPLHWEYLENKDRKALHDSYSRLIKLRNDNPELFTSTSQFSWEVGTSNWGQGRFITLSSTTKHMLVAGNFSKTDGAYTVTFPVTGKWYDYLTGDEVEVKDATQKMEIPAHSYRILTTFPCLN
;
A
#
# COMPACT_ATOMS: atom_id res chain seq x y z
N GLU A 1 -7.82 12.17 3.99
CA GLU A 1 -7.70 11.60 2.65
C GLU A 1 -7.63 12.65 1.53
N MET A 2 -7.93 13.90 1.83
CA MET A 2 -7.83 15.00 0.86
C MET A 2 -6.77 16.04 1.25
N GLY A 3 -5.91 15.74 2.22
CA GLY A 3 -4.94 16.69 2.74
C GLY A 3 -5.62 17.90 3.40
N TYR A 4 -6.58 17.64 4.29
CA TYR A 4 -7.35 18.67 4.99
C TYR A 4 -6.43 19.55 5.84
N ASP A 5 -6.46 20.84 5.64
CA ASP A 5 -5.57 21.83 6.25
C ASP A 5 -6.27 22.93 7.06
N VAL A 6 -7.58 22.79 7.26
CA VAL A 6 -8.33 23.73 8.10
C VAL A 6 -7.93 23.58 9.55
N SER A 7 -7.63 24.69 10.23
CA SER A 7 -7.24 24.69 11.63
C SER A 7 -8.29 24.02 12.51
N ILE A 8 -7.84 23.28 13.53
CA ILE A 8 -8.73 22.72 14.54
C ILE A 8 -9.51 23.82 15.30
N GLU A 9 -8.96 25.02 15.37
CA GLU A 9 -9.59 26.16 16.06
C GLU A 9 -10.66 26.88 15.20
N GLU A 10 -10.72 26.60 13.90
CA GLU A 10 -11.77 27.16 13.06
C GLU A 10 -13.14 26.66 13.52
N ASN A 11 -14.06 27.59 13.80
CA ASN A 11 -15.37 27.33 14.42
C ASN A 11 -15.28 26.62 15.79
N GLY A 12 -14.13 26.76 16.48
CA GLY A 12 -13.83 26.09 17.73
C GLY A 12 -13.47 24.61 17.58
N ARG A 13 -12.82 24.04 18.58
CA ARG A 13 -12.27 22.67 18.54
C ARG A 13 -13.31 21.60 18.24
N THR A 14 -14.55 21.78 18.71
CA THR A 14 -15.66 20.84 18.53
C THR A 14 -16.64 21.29 17.45
N GLY A 15 -16.39 22.43 16.81
CA GLY A 15 -17.22 22.97 15.75
C GLY A 15 -17.19 22.11 14.48
N LYS A 16 -18.25 22.18 13.70
CA LYS A 16 -18.31 21.51 12.38
C LYS A 16 -17.25 22.08 11.45
N LYS A 17 -16.53 21.20 10.78
CA LYS A 17 -15.58 21.54 9.72
C LYS A 17 -16.24 21.29 8.37
N PRO A 18 -16.14 22.24 7.42
CA PRO A 18 -16.70 22.04 6.09
C PRO A 18 -15.94 20.95 5.33
N LEU A 19 -16.63 20.27 4.42
CA LEU A 19 -15.98 19.43 3.42
C LEU A 19 -15.57 20.33 2.25
N HIS A 20 -14.33 20.23 1.85
CA HIS A 20 -13.72 21.01 0.77
C HIS A 20 -13.52 20.14 -0.48
N TRP A 21 -14.59 19.90 -1.23
CA TRP A 21 -14.54 19.10 -2.45
C TRP A 21 -13.66 19.73 -3.53
N GLU A 22 -13.53 21.07 -3.54
CA GLU A 22 -12.62 21.82 -4.40
C GLU A 22 -11.15 21.44 -4.19
N TYR A 23 -10.80 20.80 -3.09
CA TYR A 23 -9.45 20.28 -2.88
C TYR A 23 -9.04 19.24 -3.93
N LEU A 24 -10.00 18.55 -4.53
CA LEU A 24 -9.75 17.58 -5.60
C LEU A 24 -9.36 18.22 -6.93
N GLU A 25 -9.50 19.54 -7.08
CA GLU A 25 -8.97 20.28 -8.21
C GLU A 25 -7.43 20.42 -8.13
N ASN A 26 -6.87 20.32 -6.92
CA ASN A 26 -5.43 20.28 -6.73
C ASN A 26 -4.90 18.88 -7.05
N LYS A 27 -3.93 18.78 -7.96
CA LYS A 27 -3.34 17.54 -8.45
C LYS A 27 -2.82 16.62 -7.33
N ASP A 28 -2.12 17.18 -6.35
CA ASP A 28 -1.47 16.40 -5.31
C ASP A 28 -2.49 15.88 -4.28
N ARG A 29 -3.48 16.71 -3.95
CA ARG A 29 -4.61 16.32 -3.09
C ARG A 29 -5.46 15.24 -3.75
N LYS A 30 -5.71 15.37 -5.05
CA LYS A 30 -6.41 14.35 -5.83
C LYS A 30 -5.64 13.03 -5.85
N ALA A 31 -4.33 13.06 -6.04
CA ALA A 31 -3.48 11.86 -6.02
C ALA A 31 -3.52 11.16 -4.66
N LEU A 32 -3.53 11.93 -3.56
CA LEU A 32 -3.68 11.39 -2.21
C LEU A 32 -5.05 10.70 -2.05
N HIS A 33 -6.13 11.39 -2.42
CA HIS A 33 -7.49 10.85 -2.38
C HIS A 33 -7.63 9.57 -3.20
N ASP A 34 -7.10 9.55 -4.42
CA ASP A 34 -7.14 8.40 -5.32
C ASP A 34 -6.37 7.20 -4.71
N SER A 35 -5.26 7.47 -4.01
CA SER A 35 -4.51 6.44 -3.30
C SER A 35 -5.34 5.79 -2.18
N TYR A 36 -6.01 6.59 -1.34
CA TYR A 36 -6.93 6.10 -0.32
C TYR A 36 -8.07 5.29 -0.95
N SER A 37 -8.68 5.80 -2.01
CA SER A 37 -9.79 5.13 -2.71
C SER A 37 -9.40 3.76 -3.23
N ARG A 38 -8.21 3.64 -3.84
CA ARG A 38 -7.68 2.35 -4.32
C ARG A 38 -7.41 1.36 -3.18
N LEU A 39 -6.85 1.83 -2.07
CA LEU A 39 -6.58 0.96 -0.91
C LEU A 39 -7.86 0.50 -0.23
N ILE A 40 -8.86 1.38 -0.12
CA ILE A 40 -10.20 1.03 0.39
C ILE A 40 -10.86 0.01 -0.54
N LYS A 41 -10.79 0.22 -1.86
CA LYS A 41 -11.30 -0.73 -2.84
C LYS A 41 -10.61 -2.09 -2.70
N LEU A 42 -9.27 -2.12 -2.64
CA LEU A 42 -8.52 -3.36 -2.43
C LEU A 42 -9.04 -4.14 -1.22
N ARG A 43 -9.25 -3.47 -0.11
CA ARG A 43 -9.76 -4.08 1.11
C ARG A 43 -11.19 -4.60 0.96
N ASN A 44 -12.07 -3.81 0.35
CA ASN A 44 -13.49 -4.16 0.19
C ASN A 44 -13.71 -5.31 -0.80
N ASP A 45 -12.93 -5.35 -1.88
CA ASP A 45 -13.03 -6.38 -2.91
C ASP A 45 -12.37 -7.71 -2.50
N ASN A 46 -11.55 -7.71 -1.44
CA ASN A 46 -10.83 -8.90 -0.99
C ASN A 46 -10.95 -9.09 0.54
N PRO A 47 -12.17 -9.16 1.07
CA PRO A 47 -12.40 -9.21 2.52
C PRO A 47 -11.73 -10.42 3.19
N GLU A 48 -11.53 -11.52 2.46
CA GLU A 48 -10.89 -12.74 2.96
C GLU A 48 -9.41 -12.54 3.35
N LEU A 49 -8.74 -11.51 2.83
CA LEU A 49 -7.37 -11.15 3.24
C LEU A 49 -7.33 -10.39 4.58
N PHE A 50 -8.46 -9.85 5.03
CA PHE A 50 -8.53 -8.94 6.17
C PHE A 50 -9.37 -9.50 7.33
N THR A 51 -9.45 -10.82 7.44
CA THR A 51 -10.15 -11.52 8.52
C THR A 51 -9.19 -11.91 9.64
N SER A 52 -9.74 -12.29 10.78
CA SER A 52 -8.94 -12.84 11.92
C SER A 52 -8.28 -14.19 11.62
N THR A 53 -8.71 -14.86 10.55
CA THR A 53 -8.15 -16.16 10.11
C THR A 53 -7.07 -16.00 9.05
N SER A 54 -6.87 -14.81 8.50
CA SER A 54 -5.80 -14.53 7.56
C SER A 54 -4.44 -14.57 8.26
N GLN A 55 -3.45 -15.10 7.56
CA GLN A 55 -2.07 -15.02 8.03
C GLN A 55 -1.57 -13.61 7.76
N PHE A 56 -1.04 -12.98 8.79
CA PHE A 56 -0.45 -11.65 8.73
C PHE A 56 1.00 -11.70 9.22
N SER A 57 1.90 -11.13 8.45
CA SER A 57 3.26 -10.84 8.91
C SER A 57 3.69 -9.45 8.48
N TRP A 58 4.61 -8.88 9.24
CA TRP A 58 5.21 -7.61 8.92
C TRP A 58 6.68 -7.60 9.29
N GLU A 59 7.46 -6.86 8.53
CA GLU A 59 8.89 -6.67 8.76
C GLU A 59 9.20 -5.19 8.59
N VAL A 60 9.76 -4.58 9.62
CA VAL A 60 10.03 -3.13 9.64
C VAL A 60 11.51 -2.80 9.79
N GLY A 61 12.38 -3.82 9.83
CA GLY A 61 13.79 -3.64 10.14
C GLY A 61 14.01 -3.09 11.56
N THR A 62 15.12 -3.42 12.16
CA THR A 62 15.35 -3.12 13.59
C THR A 62 16.31 -1.96 13.84
N SER A 63 17.09 -1.55 12.86
CA SER A 63 18.26 -0.70 13.13
C SER A 63 18.41 0.57 12.30
N ASN A 64 17.73 0.70 11.17
CA ASN A 64 17.79 1.93 10.39
C ASN A 64 16.60 2.14 9.45
N TRP A 65 16.37 3.39 9.06
CA TRP A 65 15.30 3.79 8.14
C TRP A 65 15.56 3.38 6.68
N GLY A 66 16.79 3.02 6.34
CA GLY A 66 17.16 2.57 5.00
C GLY A 66 16.79 1.12 4.70
N GLN A 67 16.23 0.40 5.68
CA GLN A 67 15.70 -0.95 5.43
C GLN A 67 14.27 -0.88 4.86
N GLY A 68 13.94 -1.79 3.97
CA GLY A 68 12.59 -1.94 3.44
C GLY A 68 11.58 -2.26 4.54
N ARG A 69 10.31 -1.96 4.25
CA ARG A 69 9.17 -2.29 5.10
C ARG A 69 8.25 -3.19 4.34
N PHE A 70 7.90 -4.32 4.95
CA PHE A 70 7.11 -5.34 4.28
C PHE A 70 5.90 -5.71 5.11
N ILE A 71 4.77 -5.92 4.42
CA ILE A 71 3.56 -6.48 5.02
C ILE A 71 3.11 -7.61 4.09
N THR A 72 2.83 -8.77 4.66
CA THR A 72 2.26 -9.90 3.93
C THR A 72 0.92 -10.29 4.54
N LEU A 73 -0.08 -10.45 3.70
CA LEU A 73 -1.38 -10.98 4.04
C LEU A 73 -1.68 -12.19 3.17
N SER A 74 -2.16 -13.26 3.77
CA SER A 74 -2.50 -14.49 3.06
C SER A 74 -3.80 -15.09 3.57
N SER A 75 -4.71 -15.37 2.66
CA SER A 75 -5.84 -16.27 2.86
C SER A 75 -5.51 -17.65 2.28
N THR A 76 -6.50 -18.53 2.20
CA THR A 76 -6.34 -19.85 1.56
C THR A 76 -6.11 -19.77 0.05
N THR A 77 -6.55 -18.69 -0.61
CA THR A 77 -6.55 -18.57 -2.07
C THR A 77 -5.91 -17.30 -2.60
N LYS A 78 -5.80 -16.28 -1.77
CA LYS A 78 -5.26 -14.97 -2.16
C LYS A 78 -4.10 -14.55 -1.27
N HIS A 79 -3.10 -13.94 -1.88
CA HIS A 79 -1.93 -13.43 -1.19
C HIS A 79 -1.66 -12.00 -1.63
N MET A 80 -1.17 -11.20 -0.70
CA MET A 80 -0.75 -9.82 -0.92
C MET A 80 0.56 -9.56 -0.21
N LEU A 81 1.46 -8.88 -0.88
CA LEU A 81 2.72 -8.36 -0.35
C LEU A 81 2.77 -6.86 -0.60
N VAL A 82 2.95 -6.08 0.44
CA VAL A 82 3.25 -4.65 0.36
C VAL A 82 4.72 -4.46 0.72
N ALA A 83 5.45 -3.79 -0.16
CA ALA A 83 6.87 -3.49 0.04
C ALA A 83 7.09 -1.99 -0.11
N GLY A 84 7.71 -1.34 0.88
CA GLY A 84 7.96 0.10 0.88
C GLY A 84 9.41 0.45 1.15
N ASN A 85 9.89 1.47 0.44
CA ASN A 85 11.19 2.10 0.67
C ASN A 85 10.98 3.52 1.21
N PHE A 86 11.30 3.72 2.46
CA PHE A 86 11.21 5.02 3.15
C PHE A 86 12.53 5.78 3.18
N SER A 87 13.56 5.28 2.49
CA SER A 87 14.85 5.96 2.40
C SER A 87 14.85 7.04 1.32
N LYS A 88 15.89 7.88 1.33
CA LYS A 88 16.11 8.93 0.33
C LYS A 88 16.78 8.42 -0.95
N THR A 89 17.13 7.14 -1.00
CA THR A 89 17.83 6.51 -2.13
C THR A 89 17.08 5.27 -2.57
N ASP A 90 17.21 4.93 -3.84
CA ASP A 90 16.73 3.66 -4.37
C ASP A 90 17.38 2.50 -3.62
N GLY A 91 16.67 1.40 -3.49
CA GLY A 91 17.17 0.24 -2.77
C GLY A 91 16.71 -1.08 -3.36
N ALA A 92 17.58 -2.09 -3.23
CA ALA A 92 17.27 -3.48 -3.54
C ALA A 92 17.08 -4.24 -2.23
N TYR A 93 15.88 -4.73 -2.00
CA TYR A 93 15.52 -5.41 -0.75
C TYR A 93 15.28 -6.88 -0.99
N THR A 94 15.72 -7.73 -0.07
CA THR A 94 15.34 -9.13 -0.08
C THR A 94 13.93 -9.26 0.45
N VAL A 95 13.04 -9.81 -0.37
CA VAL A 95 11.61 -9.96 -0.08
C VAL A 95 11.24 -11.43 -0.10
N THR A 96 10.43 -11.88 0.83
CA THR A 96 9.91 -13.25 0.87
C THR A 96 8.42 -13.25 0.51
N PHE A 97 8.12 -13.93 -0.58
CA PHE A 97 6.75 -14.14 -1.06
C PHE A 97 6.14 -15.38 -0.40
N PRO A 98 4.86 -15.35 -0.03
CA PRO A 98 4.20 -16.52 0.54
C PRO A 98 4.05 -17.69 -0.44
N VAL A 99 3.97 -17.40 -1.74
CA VAL A 99 3.89 -18.39 -2.82
C VAL A 99 4.64 -17.90 -4.05
N THR A 100 5.14 -18.83 -4.85
CA THR A 100 5.73 -18.56 -6.18
C THR A 100 4.65 -18.54 -7.26
N GLY A 101 5.01 -18.14 -8.48
CA GLY A 101 4.14 -18.09 -9.64
C GLY A 101 3.75 -16.68 -10.05
N LYS A 102 2.58 -16.55 -10.65
CA LYS A 102 2.10 -15.28 -11.22
C LYS A 102 1.56 -14.35 -10.13
N TRP A 103 2.08 -13.14 -10.12
CA TRP A 103 1.66 -12.01 -9.30
C TRP A 103 1.33 -10.81 -10.18
N TYR A 104 0.69 -9.82 -9.61
CA TYR A 104 0.34 -8.55 -10.28
C TYR A 104 0.76 -7.38 -9.40
N ASP A 105 1.32 -6.35 -9.99
CA ASP A 105 1.41 -5.06 -9.33
C ASP A 105 -0.02 -4.45 -9.32
N TYR A 106 -0.59 -4.35 -8.14
CA TYR A 106 -2.00 -3.94 -7.99
C TYR A 106 -2.26 -2.51 -8.48
N LEU A 107 -1.24 -1.65 -8.45
CA LEU A 107 -1.39 -0.24 -8.82
C LEU A 107 -1.23 -0.01 -10.33
N THR A 108 -0.38 -0.78 -11.00
CA THR A 108 -0.10 -0.64 -12.44
C THR A 108 -0.83 -1.67 -13.29
N GLY A 109 -1.17 -2.83 -12.71
CA GLY A 109 -1.73 -3.98 -13.42
C GLY A 109 -0.68 -4.87 -14.09
N ASP A 110 0.61 -4.54 -13.95
CA ASP A 110 1.69 -5.32 -14.56
C ASP A 110 1.79 -6.72 -13.96
N GLU A 111 2.01 -7.71 -14.82
CA GLU A 111 2.29 -9.08 -14.38
C GLU A 111 3.72 -9.21 -13.87
N VAL A 112 3.90 -9.92 -12.77
CA VAL A 112 5.18 -10.21 -12.14
C VAL A 112 5.31 -11.71 -11.93
N GLU A 113 6.30 -12.34 -12.55
CA GLU A 113 6.59 -13.76 -12.32
C GLU A 113 7.54 -13.92 -11.14
N VAL A 114 7.07 -14.56 -10.09
CA VAL A 114 7.84 -14.88 -8.88
C VAL A 114 8.36 -16.32 -8.99
N LYS A 115 9.61 -16.46 -9.39
CA LYS A 115 10.26 -17.77 -9.57
C LYS A 115 10.77 -18.36 -8.26
N ASP A 116 11.35 -17.50 -7.44
CA ASP A 116 11.91 -17.88 -6.15
C ASP A 116 11.11 -17.17 -5.03
N ALA A 117 10.74 -17.92 -4.00
CA ALA A 117 10.01 -17.37 -2.87
C ALA A 117 10.78 -16.22 -2.19
N THR A 118 12.11 -16.28 -2.19
CA THR A 118 12.95 -15.21 -1.67
C THR A 118 13.78 -14.63 -2.80
N GLN A 119 13.56 -13.38 -3.13
CA GLN A 119 14.25 -12.69 -4.22
C GLN A 119 14.50 -11.21 -3.89
N LYS A 120 15.39 -10.60 -4.65
CA LYS A 120 15.61 -9.14 -4.56
C LYS A 120 14.55 -8.39 -5.36
N MET A 121 14.09 -7.28 -4.79
CA MET A 121 13.16 -6.35 -5.41
C MET A 121 13.72 -4.94 -5.35
N GLU A 122 13.82 -4.29 -6.50
CA GLU A 122 14.16 -2.87 -6.60
C GLU A 122 12.93 -2.02 -6.25
N ILE A 123 13.11 -1.09 -5.33
CA ILE A 123 12.07 -0.15 -4.90
C ILE A 123 12.70 1.25 -4.89
N PRO A 124 12.22 2.16 -5.74
CA PRO A 124 12.72 3.54 -5.76
C PRO A 124 12.57 4.24 -4.41
N ALA A 125 13.34 5.29 -4.19
CA ALA A 125 13.25 6.13 -3.01
C ALA A 125 11.80 6.64 -2.81
N HIS A 126 11.36 6.71 -1.55
CA HIS A 126 10.02 7.21 -1.19
C HIS A 126 8.86 6.55 -1.94
N SER A 127 9.00 5.27 -2.30
CA SER A 127 7.97 4.56 -3.05
C SER A 127 7.57 3.25 -2.38
N TYR A 128 6.50 2.67 -2.89
CA TYR A 128 6.02 1.36 -2.45
C TYR A 128 5.43 0.58 -3.61
N ARG A 129 5.33 -0.73 -3.44
CA ARG A 129 4.64 -1.64 -4.34
C ARG A 129 3.62 -2.47 -3.58
N ILE A 130 2.49 -2.74 -4.22
CA ILE A 130 1.49 -3.68 -3.72
C ILE A 130 1.40 -4.80 -4.73
N LEU A 131 1.87 -5.98 -4.35
CA LEU A 131 1.85 -7.16 -5.19
C LEU A 131 0.76 -8.11 -4.70
N THR A 132 0.00 -8.67 -5.62
CA THR A 132 -1.13 -9.55 -5.33
C THR A 132 -1.14 -10.75 -6.27
N THR A 133 -1.66 -11.89 -5.82
CA THR A 133 -1.89 -13.06 -6.69
C THR A 133 -3.18 -12.96 -7.51
N PHE A 134 -3.83 -11.82 -7.49
CA PHE A 134 -5.04 -11.51 -8.26
C PHE A 134 -4.90 -10.12 -8.90
N PRO A 135 -5.47 -9.91 -10.10
CA PRO A 135 -5.41 -8.60 -10.76
C PRO A 135 -6.27 -7.56 -10.05
N CYS A 136 -5.94 -6.27 -10.26
CA CYS A 136 -6.85 -5.17 -9.93
C CYS A 136 -8.08 -5.26 -10.86
N LEU A 137 -9.26 -5.41 -10.28
CA LEU A 137 -10.50 -5.29 -11.03
C LEU A 137 -10.82 -3.80 -11.21
N ASN A 138 -10.76 -3.32 -12.45
CA ASN A 138 -11.12 -1.95 -12.83
C ASN A 138 -12.62 -1.71 -12.65
#